data_40acb23fdfa3d8d3892ec982d6f33255
#
_entry.id   40acb23fdfa3d8d3892ec982d6f33255
#
_cell.length_a   1.000
_cell.length_b   1.000
_cell.length_c   1.000
_cell.angle_alpha   90.00
_cell.angle_beta   90.00
_cell.angle_gamma   90.00
#
_symmetry.space_group_name_H-M   'P 1'
#
loop_
_entity.id
_entity.type
_entity.pdbx_description
1 polymer ?
#
loop_
_entity_poly.entity_id
_entity_poly.type
_entity_poly.pdbx_seq_one_letter_code
_entity_poly.pdbx_strand_id
1 'polypeptide(L)'
;AELIIANKELAFRNKEKEKRAAELIIANKELAFQNEEKEKRAAELVIANKELLAFTYISSHDLQEPLRKIQTFVTIILENENKNLSEKGKYNFQRMQLAASRMQQLIDDLLAFSRINTTDHQFETTDLNQIIEEAKNELRDTILEKHATIDIIEICPVNIIAFQFRQLMYNLLSNALKFSHPDRPSHIIIKSSIVKGSKLNSLNLSPEKNYCHIIFTDNGIGFEPHFSERIFEVFQKLHSKEVYEGTGI
;
A
#
# COMPACT_ATOMS: atom_id res chain seq x y z
N ALA A 1 -58.45 45.39 16.75
CA ALA A 1 -57.84 45.06 15.43
C ALA A 1 -56.56 44.35 15.53
N GLU A 2 -55.54 44.78 16.32
CA GLU A 2 -54.21 44.21 16.47
C GLU A 2 -54.20 42.76 16.98
N LEU A 3 -55.06 42.42 17.97
CA LEU A 3 -55.16 41.08 18.55
C LEU A 3 -55.63 40.03 17.51
N ILE A 4 -56.52 40.43 16.58
CA ILE A 4 -57.05 39.59 15.52
C ILE A 4 -55.87 39.27 14.48
N ILE A 5 -55.07 40.26 14.18
CA ILE A 5 -53.93 40.13 13.25
C ILE A 5 -52.89 39.22 13.87
N ALA A 6 -52.51 39.43 15.15
CA ALA A 6 -51.56 38.59 15.87
C ALA A 6 -52.03 37.13 15.96
N ASN A 7 -53.28 36.86 16.23
CA ASN A 7 -53.85 35.50 16.25
C ASN A 7 -53.81 34.80 14.88
N LYS A 8 -54.07 35.54 13.80
CA LYS A 8 -53.96 34.97 12.44
C LYS A 8 -52.52 34.64 12.09
N GLU A 9 -51.57 35.48 12.48
CA GLU A 9 -50.16 35.25 12.25
C GLU A 9 -49.64 34.04 13.06
N LEU A 10 -50.08 33.92 14.33
CA LEU A 10 -49.76 32.77 15.17
C LEU A 10 -50.29 31.45 14.60
N ALA A 11 -51.58 31.47 14.12
CA ALA A 11 -52.19 30.30 13.48
C ALA A 11 -51.42 29.89 12.20
N PHE A 12 -51.01 30.86 11.38
CA PHE A 12 -50.19 30.59 10.19
C PHE A 12 -48.85 29.98 10.55
N ARG A 13 -48.12 30.57 11.51
CA ARG A 13 -46.83 30.03 11.98
C ARG A 13 -46.94 28.63 12.58
N ASN A 14 -48.04 28.35 13.31
CA ASN A 14 -48.26 27.00 13.86
C ASN A 14 -48.49 25.97 12.74
N LYS A 15 -49.27 26.30 11.74
CA LYS A 15 -49.52 25.43 10.58
C LYS A 15 -48.23 25.16 9.79
N GLU A 16 -47.36 26.18 9.64
CA GLU A 16 -46.05 26.02 9.00
C GLU A 16 -45.11 25.13 9.82
N LYS A 17 -45.08 25.28 11.16
CA LYS A 17 -44.33 24.40 12.06
C LYS A 17 -44.82 22.96 12.00
N GLU A 18 -46.10 22.70 11.96
CA GLU A 18 -46.69 21.36 11.82
C GLU A 18 -46.28 20.71 10.49
N LYS A 19 -46.30 21.48 9.39
CA LYS A 19 -45.84 21.00 8.10
C LYS A 19 -44.36 20.62 8.12
N ARG A 20 -43.49 21.49 8.65
CA ARG A 20 -42.06 21.21 8.78
C ARG A 20 -41.76 20.02 9.71
N ALA A 21 -42.56 19.87 10.80
CA ALA A 21 -42.42 18.72 11.69
C ALA A 21 -42.78 17.40 10.97
N ALA A 22 -43.80 17.38 10.15
CA ALA A 22 -44.17 16.22 9.34
C ALA A 22 -43.10 15.87 8.30
N GLU A 23 -42.55 16.88 7.60
CA GLU A 23 -41.46 16.71 6.64
C GLU A 23 -40.20 16.15 7.32
N LEU A 24 -39.84 16.64 8.52
CA LEU A 24 -38.72 16.13 9.31
C LEU A 24 -38.91 14.68 9.76
N ILE A 25 -40.12 14.28 10.13
CA ILE A 25 -40.42 12.88 10.49
C ILE A 25 -40.22 11.95 9.30
N ILE A 26 -40.64 12.36 8.10
CA ILE A 26 -40.47 11.59 6.87
C ILE A 26 -38.95 11.49 6.54
N ALA A 27 -38.26 12.63 6.56
CA ALA A 27 -36.80 12.65 6.30
C ALA A 27 -36.01 11.80 7.28
N ASN A 28 -36.35 11.83 8.57
CA ASN A 28 -35.69 10.98 9.58
C ASN A 28 -35.97 9.48 9.38
N LYS A 29 -37.17 9.10 8.94
CA LYS A 29 -37.48 7.70 8.60
C LYS A 29 -36.65 7.22 7.39
N GLU A 30 -36.57 8.05 6.37
CA GLU A 30 -35.76 7.76 5.19
C GLU A 30 -34.28 7.63 5.53
N LEU A 31 -33.75 8.55 6.35
CA LEU A 31 -32.37 8.50 6.83
C LEU A 31 -32.10 7.24 7.66
N ALA A 32 -33.03 6.84 8.53
CA ALA A 32 -32.90 5.62 9.31
C ALA A 32 -32.84 4.38 8.39
N PHE A 33 -33.71 4.29 7.40
CA PHE A 33 -33.69 3.21 6.41
C PHE A 33 -32.39 3.16 5.61
N GLN A 34 -31.91 4.31 5.13
CA GLN A 34 -30.63 4.38 4.40
C GLN A 34 -29.44 3.99 5.28
N ASN A 35 -29.46 4.34 6.55
CA ASN A 35 -28.40 3.94 7.48
C ASN A 35 -28.40 2.43 7.72
N GLU A 36 -29.57 1.81 7.90
CA GLU A 36 -29.72 0.36 8.05
C GLU A 36 -29.20 -0.38 6.79
N GLU A 37 -29.56 0.10 5.60
CA GLU A 37 -29.05 -0.46 4.35
C GLU A 37 -27.52 -0.32 4.21
N LYS A 38 -26.96 0.84 4.59
CA LYS A 38 -25.51 1.05 4.60
C LYS A 38 -24.80 0.12 5.56
N GLU A 39 -25.33 -0.06 6.77
CA GLU A 39 -24.75 -1.00 7.76
C GLU A 39 -24.79 -2.45 7.24
N LYS A 40 -25.89 -2.86 6.63
CA LYS A 40 -26.00 -4.18 6.01
C LYS A 40 -24.98 -4.39 4.89
N ARG A 41 -24.89 -3.44 3.97
CA ARG A 41 -23.88 -3.49 2.88
C ARG A 41 -22.44 -3.47 3.41
N ALA A 42 -22.18 -2.69 4.46
CA ALA A 42 -20.88 -2.66 5.09
C ALA A 42 -20.51 -4.04 5.70
N ALA A 43 -21.47 -4.69 6.38
CA ALA A 43 -21.28 -6.04 6.91
C ALA A 43 -21.04 -7.09 5.80
N GLU A 44 -21.81 -7.04 4.72
CA GLU A 44 -21.63 -7.92 3.55
C GLU A 44 -20.24 -7.73 2.91
N LEU A 45 -19.77 -6.49 2.76
CA LEU A 45 -18.44 -6.17 2.24
C LEU A 45 -17.32 -6.71 3.14
N VAL A 46 -17.49 -6.63 4.46
CA VAL A 46 -16.50 -7.18 5.42
C VAL A 46 -16.40 -8.70 5.28
N ILE A 47 -17.54 -9.39 5.12
CA ILE A 47 -17.57 -10.85 4.93
C ILE A 47 -16.90 -11.22 3.60
N ALA A 48 -17.32 -10.60 2.50
CA ALA A 48 -16.76 -10.86 1.16
C ALA A 48 -15.25 -10.58 1.12
N ASN A 49 -14.77 -9.53 1.79
CA ASN A 49 -13.35 -9.23 1.88
C ASN A 49 -12.58 -10.30 2.66
N LYS A 50 -13.13 -10.79 3.78
CA LYS A 50 -12.52 -11.91 4.54
C LYS A 50 -12.43 -13.18 3.71
N GLU A 51 -13.48 -13.53 2.96
CA GLU A 51 -13.48 -14.71 2.08
C GLU A 51 -12.45 -14.57 0.97
N LEU A 52 -12.34 -13.40 0.34
CA LEU A 52 -11.34 -13.10 -0.68
C LEU A 52 -9.91 -13.24 -0.14
N LEU A 53 -9.65 -12.72 1.06
CA LEU A 53 -8.35 -12.83 1.71
C LEU A 53 -8.00 -14.28 2.06
N ALA A 54 -8.94 -15.04 2.59
CA ALA A 54 -8.76 -16.48 2.88
C ALA A 54 -8.49 -17.28 1.58
N PHE A 55 -9.24 -17.02 0.52
CA PHE A 55 -9.02 -17.62 -0.80
C PHE A 55 -7.62 -17.28 -1.35
N THR A 56 -7.22 -16.02 -1.25
CA THR A 56 -5.89 -15.56 -1.69
C THR A 56 -4.78 -16.30 -0.93
N TYR A 57 -4.93 -16.46 0.39
CA TYR A 57 -3.94 -17.15 1.21
C TYR A 57 -3.81 -18.63 0.85
N ILE A 58 -4.95 -19.34 0.78
CA ILE A 58 -4.98 -20.79 0.45
C ILE A 58 -4.42 -21.02 -0.96
N SER A 59 -4.89 -20.27 -1.95
CA SER A 59 -4.45 -20.41 -3.33
C SER A 59 -2.95 -20.12 -3.49
N SER A 60 -2.44 -19.12 -2.77
CA SER A 60 -1.01 -18.78 -2.80
C SER A 60 -0.15 -19.89 -2.19
N HIS A 61 -0.55 -20.46 -1.06
CA HIS A 61 0.14 -21.60 -0.45
C HIS A 61 0.19 -22.80 -1.39
N ASP A 62 -0.94 -23.14 -2.01
CA ASP A 62 -1.04 -24.27 -2.92
C ASP A 62 -0.27 -24.09 -4.24
N LEU A 63 0.01 -22.83 -4.62
CA LEU A 63 0.89 -22.49 -5.74
C LEU A 63 2.37 -22.53 -5.36
N GLN A 64 2.73 -22.20 -4.13
CA GLN A 64 4.14 -22.19 -3.68
C GLN A 64 4.77 -23.59 -3.67
N GLU A 65 4.03 -24.63 -3.27
CA GLU A 65 4.56 -25.99 -3.16
C GLU A 65 5.01 -26.57 -4.52
N PRO A 66 4.17 -26.60 -5.58
CA PRO A 66 4.59 -27.09 -6.89
C PRO A 66 5.70 -26.23 -7.51
N LEU A 67 5.68 -24.92 -7.28
CA LEU A 67 6.69 -24.02 -7.77
C LEU A 67 8.07 -24.29 -7.14
N ARG A 68 8.11 -24.52 -5.84
CA ARG A 68 9.33 -24.91 -5.11
C ARG A 68 9.89 -26.22 -5.64
N LYS A 69 9.04 -27.22 -5.97
CA LYS A 69 9.46 -28.47 -6.60
C LYS A 69 10.08 -28.22 -7.97
N ILE A 70 9.48 -27.36 -8.79
CA ILE A 70 10.05 -26.99 -10.11
C ILE A 70 11.43 -26.36 -9.94
N GLN A 71 11.58 -25.39 -9.03
CA GLN A 71 12.87 -24.76 -8.76
C GLN A 71 13.92 -25.78 -8.31
N THR A 72 13.56 -26.66 -7.37
CA THR A 72 14.45 -27.70 -6.88
C THR A 72 14.92 -28.62 -8.02
N PHE A 73 14.03 -29.11 -8.86
CA PHE A 73 14.41 -29.98 -9.97
C PHE A 73 15.27 -29.28 -11.01
N VAL A 74 14.96 -28.03 -11.33
CA VAL A 74 15.80 -27.22 -12.24
C VAL A 74 17.20 -27.04 -11.69
N THR A 75 17.32 -26.74 -10.40
CA THR A 75 18.62 -26.61 -9.74
C THR A 75 19.41 -27.93 -9.76
N ILE A 76 18.78 -29.05 -9.39
CA ILE A 76 19.40 -30.38 -9.43
C ILE A 76 19.93 -30.71 -10.84
N ILE A 77 19.13 -30.43 -11.88
CA ILE A 77 19.54 -30.69 -13.27
C ILE A 77 20.72 -29.82 -13.68
N LEU A 78 20.69 -28.51 -13.34
CA LEU A 78 21.78 -27.59 -13.66
C LEU A 78 23.08 -27.92 -12.89
N GLU A 79 22.99 -28.42 -11.67
CA GLU A 79 24.17 -28.78 -10.87
C GLU A 79 24.74 -30.14 -11.29
N ASN A 80 23.89 -31.16 -11.42
CA ASN A 80 24.39 -32.53 -11.61
C ASN A 80 24.59 -32.93 -13.08
N GLU A 81 23.76 -32.38 -14.00
CA GLU A 81 23.77 -32.75 -15.42
C GLU A 81 24.39 -31.66 -16.32
N ASN A 82 24.99 -30.63 -15.75
CA ASN A 82 25.54 -29.48 -16.49
C ASN A 82 26.48 -29.87 -17.64
N LYS A 83 27.26 -30.93 -17.45
CA LYS A 83 28.19 -31.44 -18.48
C LYS A 83 27.50 -32.17 -19.62
N ASN A 84 26.32 -32.72 -19.36
CA ASN A 84 25.53 -33.51 -20.33
C ASN A 84 24.51 -32.64 -21.08
N LEU A 85 24.27 -31.42 -20.62
CA LEU A 85 23.35 -30.48 -21.26
C LEU A 85 24.03 -29.73 -22.41
N SER A 86 23.32 -29.61 -23.53
CA SER A 86 23.69 -28.66 -24.57
C SER A 86 23.59 -27.23 -24.08
N GLU A 87 24.32 -26.29 -24.69
CA GLU A 87 24.22 -24.86 -24.34
C GLU A 87 22.77 -24.34 -24.42
N LYS A 88 22.01 -24.80 -25.42
CA LYS A 88 20.57 -24.50 -25.52
C LYS A 88 19.76 -25.11 -24.37
N GLY A 89 20.12 -26.29 -23.90
CA GLY A 89 19.53 -26.93 -22.74
C GLY A 89 19.76 -26.12 -21.46
N LYS A 90 21.02 -25.75 -21.20
CA LYS A 90 21.38 -24.88 -20.06
C LYS A 90 20.61 -23.57 -20.09
N TYR A 91 20.59 -22.89 -21.23
CA TYR A 91 19.84 -21.64 -21.41
C TYR A 91 18.37 -21.82 -21.11
N ASN A 92 17.72 -22.90 -21.58
CA ASN A 92 16.33 -23.16 -21.30
C ASN A 92 16.06 -23.40 -19.81
N PHE A 93 16.89 -24.18 -19.11
CA PHE A 93 16.73 -24.40 -17.67
C PHE A 93 16.95 -23.13 -16.87
N GLN A 94 17.92 -22.28 -17.23
CA GLN A 94 18.09 -20.96 -16.62
C GLN A 94 16.85 -20.06 -16.80
N ARG A 95 16.25 -20.08 -18.00
CA ARG A 95 15.00 -19.34 -18.28
C ARG A 95 13.83 -19.87 -17.46
N MET A 96 13.76 -21.19 -17.25
CA MET A 96 12.75 -21.80 -16.38
C MET A 96 12.96 -21.40 -14.92
N GLN A 97 14.20 -21.38 -14.44
CA GLN A 97 14.54 -20.94 -13.08
C GLN A 97 14.15 -19.48 -12.84
N LEU A 98 14.48 -18.59 -13.77
CA LEU A 98 14.09 -17.18 -13.70
C LEU A 98 12.55 -17.01 -13.72
N ALA A 99 11.86 -17.77 -14.54
CA ALA A 99 10.39 -17.70 -14.59
C ALA A 99 9.77 -18.19 -13.27
N ALA A 100 10.29 -19.28 -12.70
CA ALA A 100 9.83 -19.81 -11.43
C ALA A 100 10.12 -18.85 -10.26
N SER A 101 11.30 -18.25 -10.20
CA SER A 101 11.64 -17.23 -9.18
C SER A 101 10.72 -16.02 -9.27
N ARG A 102 10.37 -15.60 -10.48
CA ARG A 102 9.42 -14.50 -10.70
C ARG A 102 8.00 -14.84 -10.23
N MET A 103 7.54 -16.08 -10.45
CA MET A 103 6.23 -16.52 -9.95
C MET A 103 6.24 -16.56 -8.42
N GLN A 104 7.32 -17.02 -7.80
CA GLN A 104 7.48 -17.00 -6.35
C GLN A 104 7.34 -15.57 -5.81
N GLN A 105 8.05 -14.61 -6.40
CA GLN A 105 7.98 -13.22 -6.00
C GLN A 105 6.57 -12.65 -6.11
N LEU A 106 5.84 -12.96 -7.19
CA LEU A 106 4.44 -12.53 -7.37
C LEU A 106 3.53 -13.06 -6.26
N ILE A 107 3.72 -14.32 -5.88
CA ILE A 107 2.93 -14.96 -4.81
C ILE A 107 3.26 -14.31 -3.45
N ASP A 108 4.53 -14.07 -3.17
CA ASP A 108 4.99 -13.47 -1.92
C ASP A 108 4.48 -12.02 -1.79
N ASP A 109 4.55 -11.23 -2.86
CA ASP A 109 4.03 -9.86 -2.91
C ASP A 109 2.51 -9.83 -2.73
N LEU A 110 1.77 -10.78 -3.35
CA LEU A 110 0.32 -10.90 -3.19
C LEU A 110 -0.07 -11.28 -1.74
N LEU A 111 0.70 -12.18 -1.11
CA LEU A 111 0.51 -12.53 0.30
C LEU A 111 0.80 -11.36 1.22
N ALA A 112 1.86 -10.58 0.95
CA ALA A 112 2.19 -9.38 1.70
C ALA A 112 1.06 -8.35 1.59
N PHE A 113 0.54 -8.11 0.39
CA PHE A 113 -0.61 -7.23 0.15
C PHE A 113 -1.87 -7.69 0.89
N SER A 114 -2.15 -9.00 0.88
CA SER A 114 -3.29 -9.60 1.58
C SER A 114 -3.20 -9.37 3.10
N ARG A 115 -2.01 -9.51 3.70
CA ARG A 115 -1.79 -9.34 5.15
C ARG A 115 -2.00 -7.91 5.64
N ILE A 116 -1.79 -6.90 4.79
CA ILE A 116 -2.04 -5.50 5.15
C ILE A 116 -3.49 -5.29 5.62
N ASN A 117 -4.44 -6.06 5.09
CA ASN A 117 -5.87 -5.92 5.38
C ASN A 117 -6.39 -6.82 6.50
N THR A 118 -5.61 -7.78 7.04
CA THR A 118 -6.12 -8.85 7.93
C THR A 118 -5.64 -8.78 9.37
N THR A 119 -4.61 -8.02 9.67
CA THR A 119 -4.03 -7.93 11.02
C THR A 119 -4.78 -6.92 11.88
N ASP A 120 -4.96 -7.23 13.17
CA ASP A 120 -5.37 -6.26 14.18
C ASP A 120 -4.38 -5.09 14.15
N HIS A 121 -4.86 -3.98 13.60
CA HIS A 121 -4.06 -2.79 13.35
C HIS A 121 -3.90 -2.00 14.65
N GLN A 122 -3.02 -2.46 15.54
CA GLN A 122 -2.68 -1.67 16.71
C GLN A 122 -1.64 -0.62 16.32
N PHE A 123 -2.02 0.64 16.51
CA PHE A 123 -1.10 1.75 16.42
C PHE A 123 -0.20 1.76 17.65
N GLU A 124 1.09 1.82 17.46
CA GLU A 124 2.09 1.90 18.52
C GLU A 124 3.10 3.02 18.23
N THR A 125 3.61 3.63 19.30
CA THR A 125 4.68 4.62 19.15
C THR A 125 5.97 3.87 18.82
N THR A 126 6.47 4.10 17.62
CA THR A 126 7.61 3.34 17.06
C THR A 126 8.75 4.29 16.71
N ASP A 127 9.97 3.85 16.94
CA ASP A 127 11.18 4.49 16.42
C ASP A 127 11.40 4.08 14.97
N LEU A 128 11.21 5.03 14.06
CA LEU A 128 11.42 4.81 12.63
C LEU A 128 12.87 4.48 12.27
N ASN A 129 13.87 4.91 13.07
CA ASN A 129 15.26 4.55 12.82
C ASN A 129 15.43 3.04 12.88
N GLN A 130 14.82 2.36 13.85
CA GLN A 130 14.87 0.91 13.95
C GLN A 130 14.27 0.24 12.70
N ILE A 131 13.08 0.67 12.27
CA ILE A 131 12.42 0.13 11.06
C ILE A 131 13.28 0.32 9.81
N ILE A 132 13.87 1.52 9.65
CA ILE A 132 14.73 1.80 8.49
C ILE A 132 15.99 0.93 8.53
N GLU A 133 16.63 0.76 9.70
CA GLU A 133 17.80 -0.10 9.84
C GLU A 133 17.47 -1.60 9.59
N GLU A 134 16.31 -2.07 10.00
CA GLU A 134 15.84 -3.42 9.66
C GLU A 134 15.72 -3.59 8.14
N ALA A 135 15.05 -2.66 7.45
CA ALA A 135 14.92 -2.69 5.99
C ALA A 135 16.28 -2.57 5.26
N LYS A 136 17.22 -1.75 5.77
CA LYS A 136 18.60 -1.68 5.25
C LYS A 136 19.34 -3.00 5.41
N ASN A 137 19.15 -3.69 6.54
CA ASN A 137 19.80 -4.98 6.77
C ASN A 137 19.30 -6.06 5.80
N GLU A 138 18.01 -6.07 5.48
CA GLU A 138 17.41 -6.96 4.48
C GLU A 138 17.96 -6.68 3.06
N LEU A 139 18.30 -5.43 2.75
CA LEU A 139 18.78 -5.00 1.44
C LEU A 139 20.31 -4.81 1.38
N ARG A 140 21.03 -5.30 2.40
CA ARG A 140 22.48 -5.05 2.59
C ARG A 140 23.32 -5.38 1.37
N ASP A 141 23.10 -6.53 0.77
CA ASP A 141 23.91 -6.99 -0.37
C ASP A 141 23.68 -6.08 -1.59
N THR A 142 22.43 -5.69 -1.85
CA THR A 142 22.10 -4.78 -2.93
C THR A 142 22.65 -3.37 -2.68
N ILE A 143 22.64 -2.89 -1.43
CA ILE A 143 23.23 -1.60 -1.05
C ILE A 143 24.73 -1.60 -1.33
N LEU A 144 25.43 -2.68 -0.98
CA LEU A 144 26.86 -2.82 -1.23
C LEU A 144 27.17 -2.92 -2.73
N GLU A 145 26.42 -3.72 -3.47
CA GLU A 145 26.59 -3.89 -4.93
C GLU A 145 26.40 -2.57 -5.68
N LYS A 146 25.38 -1.77 -5.29
CA LYS A 146 25.08 -0.48 -5.90
C LYS A 146 25.93 0.68 -5.36
N HIS A 147 26.81 0.43 -4.41
CA HIS A 147 27.56 1.47 -3.68
C HIS A 147 26.64 2.59 -3.17
N ALA A 148 25.44 2.21 -2.68
CA ALA A 148 24.42 3.14 -2.29
C ALA A 148 24.71 3.77 -0.92
N THR A 149 24.41 5.06 -0.78
CA THR A 149 24.41 5.79 0.49
C THR A 149 22.99 6.11 0.92
N ILE A 150 22.71 5.93 2.21
CA ILE A 150 21.37 6.18 2.78
C ILE A 150 21.55 7.10 3.98
N ASP A 151 21.13 8.34 3.84
CA ASP A 151 21.18 9.36 4.88
C ASP A 151 19.83 9.46 5.61
N ILE A 152 19.88 9.37 6.94
CA ILE A 152 18.72 9.48 7.81
C ILE A 152 18.85 10.78 8.60
N ILE A 153 17.91 11.72 8.44
CA ILE A 153 17.97 13.06 8.99
C ILE A 153 16.72 13.33 9.84
N GLU A 154 16.92 13.67 11.12
CA GLU A 154 15.87 14.14 12.03
C GLU A 154 14.58 13.29 12.01
N ILE A 155 14.69 12.04 12.44
CA ILE A 155 13.53 11.14 12.50
C ILE A 155 12.77 11.34 13.80
N CYS A 156 11.48 11.70 13.70
CA CYS A 156 10.59 11.83 14.84
C CYS A 156 9.86 10.51 15.15
N PRO A 157 9.62 10.20 16.45
CA PRO A 157 8.79 9.06 16.81
C PRO A 157 7.37 9.27 16.29
N VAL A 158 6.75 8.20 15.81
CA VAL A 158 5.41 8.24 15.19
C VAL A 158 4.53 7.14 15.74
N ASN A 159 3.23 7.38 15.76
CA ASN A 159 2.23 6.39 16.10
C ASN A 159 1.75 5.72 14.82
N ILE A 160 2.24 4.49 14.57
CA ILE A 160 2.06 3.75 13.31
C ILE A 160 1.79 2.27 13.58
N ILE A 161 1.38 1.56 12.54
CA ILE A 161 1.36 0.11 12.51
C ILE A 161 2.73 -0.36 12.02
N ALA A 162 3.60 -0.81 12.95
CA ALA A 162 5.03 -1.06 12.70
C ALA A 162 5.27 -2.01 11.52
N PHE A 163 4.48 -3.09 11.41
CA PHE A 163 4.59 -4.06 10.30
C PHE A 163 4.35 -3.41 8.93
N GLN A 164 3.28 -2.60 8.80
CA GLN A 164 2.95 -1.94 7.53
C GLN A 164 4.01 -0.91 7.15
N PHE A 165 4.52 -0.19 8.16
CA PHE A 165 5.55 0.82 7.92
C PHE A 165 6.90 0.20 7.54
N ARG A 166 7.25 -0.97 8.10
CA ARG A 166 8.42 -1.75 7.68
C ARG A 166 8.30 -2.15 6.20
N GLN A 167 7.15 -2.68 5.80
CA GLN A 167 6.90 -3.04 4.40
C GLN A 167 7.00 -1.83 3.47
N LEU A 168 6.48 -0.67 3.89
CA LEU A 168 6.59 0.59 3.14
C LEU A 168 8.06 0.99 2.96
N MET A 169 8.86 0.99 4.03
CA MET A 169 10.28 1.34 3.96
C MET A 169 11.07 0.37 3.08
N TYR A 170 10.83 -0.93 3.23
CA TYR A 170 11.44 -1.94 2.36
C TYR A 170 11.12 -1.69 0.89
N ASN A 171 9.86 -1.47 0.55
CA ASN A 171 9.43 -1.22 -0.82
C ASN A 171 10.05 0.07 -1.41
N LEU A 172 10.09 1.16 -0.64
CA LEU A 172 10.69 2.41 -1.08
C LEU A 172 12.20 2.28 -1.29
N LEU A 173 12.93 1.66 -0.34
CA LEU A 173 14.37 1.43 -0.46
C LEU A 173 14.71 0.48 -1.61
N SER A 174 14.00 -0.63 -1.73
CA SER A 174 14.17 -1.59 -2.82
C SER A 174 13.92 -0.93 -4.19
N ASN A 175 12.88 -0.11 -4.32
CA ASN A 175 12.60 0.62 -5.55
C ASN A 175 13.70 1.64 -5.87
N ALA A 176 14.16 2.42 -4.90
CA ALA A 176 15.24 3.39 -5.10
C ALA A 176 16.56 2.74 -5.55
N LEU A 177 16.90 1.59 -4.98
CA LEU A 177 18.07 0.81 -5.39
C LEU A 177 17.90 0.21 -6.79
N LYS A 178 16.73 -0.34 -7.08
CA LYS A 178 16.40 -0.96 -8.36
C LYS A 178 16.38 0.04 -9.51
N PHE A 179 15.79 1.20 -9.32
CA PHE A 179 15.68 2.27 -10.32
C PHE A 179 16.80 3.31 -10.19
N SER A 180 17.95 2.90 -9.63
CA SER A 180 19.14 3.73 -9.54
C SER A 180 19.66 4.10 -10.94
N HIS A 181 20.28 5.27 -11.05
CA HIS A 181 20.90 5.72 -12.31
C HIS A 181 22.18 4.91 -12.57
N PRO A 182 22.43 4.43 -13.81
CA PRO A 182 23.59 3.58 -14.10
C PRO A 182 24.94 4.31 -13.94
N ASP A 183 25.00 5.63 -14.17
CA ASP A 183 26.24 6.40 -14.24
C ASP A 183 26.63 7.07 -12.92
N ARG A 184 25.88 6.86 -11.82
CA ARG A 184 26.17 7.49 -10.53
C ARG A 184 25.75 6.59 -9.37
N PRO A 185 26.46 6.64 -8.23
CA PRO A 185 26.09 5.92 -7.02
C PRO A 185 24.69 6.32 -6.57
N SER A 186 23.92 5.34 -6.08
CA SER A 186 22.59 5.60 -5.51
C SER A 186 22.73 6.38 -4.21
N HIS A 187 21.96 7.46 -4.09
CA HIS A 187 21.89 8.28 -2.89
C HIS A 187 20.44 8.46 -2.47
N ILE A 188 20.12 8.01 -1.28
CA ILE A 188 18.76 8.03 -0.71
C ILE A 188 18.78 8.87 0.55
N ILE A 189 17.84 9.79 0.68
CA ILE A 189 17.69 10.65 1.86
C ILE A 189 16.30 10.43 2.45
N ILE A 190 16.26 10.10 3.74
CA ILE A 190 15.03 9.96 4.52
C ILE A 190 15.04 10.99 5.63
N LYS A 191 14.08 11.89 5.62
CA LYS A 191 13.94 12.91 6.67
C LYS A 191 12.51 13.04 7.13
N SER A 192 12.32 13.45 8.40
CA SER A 192 10.99 13.76 8.89
C SER A 192 10.96 15.09 9.65
N SER A 193 9.79 15.68 9.77
CA SER A 193 9.57 16.91 10.53
C SER A 193 8.13 16.96 11.03
N ILE A 194 7.92 17.60 12.18
CA ILE A 194 6.57 17.85 12.68
C ILE A 194 6.02 19.12 12.03
N VAL A 195 4.91 18.96 11.32
CA VAL A 195 4.28 20.05 10.55
C VAL A 195 2.80 20.13 10.90
N LYS A 196 2.25 21.34 11.04
CA LYS A 196 0.80 21.55 11.17
C LYS A 196 0.08 21.16 9.88
N GLY A 197 -1.11 20.57 10.01
CA GLY A 197 -1.94 20.19 8.86
C GLY A 197 -2.25 21.35 7.93
N SER A 198 -2.36 22.58 8.45
CA SER A 198 -2.56 23.80 7.65
C SER A 198 -1.42 24.12 6.67
N LYS A 199 -0.22 23.55 6.87
CA LYS A 199 0.94 23.70 5.96
C LYS A 199 1.06 22.57 4.93
N LEU A 200 0.25 21.53 5.08
CA LEU A 200 0.22 20.38 4.16
C LEU A 200 -0.97 20.54 3.21
N ASN A 201 -0.71 20.59 1.91
CA ASN A 201 -1.74 20.73 0.88
C ASN A 201 -2.56 19.44 0.72
N SER A 202 -3.25 19.01 1.78
CA SER A 202 -4.07 17.80 1.76
C SER A 202 -5.47 18.10 2.31
N LEU A 203 -6.49 17.81 1.53
CA LEU A 203 -7.90 18.04 1.89
C LEU A 203 -8.41 17.19 3.07
N ASN A 204 -7.68 16.12 3.41
CA ASN A 204 -8.09 15.14 4.42
C ASN A 204 -7.42 15.35 5.79
N LEU A 205 -6.57 16.37 5.93
CA LEU A 205 -5.85 16.63 7.17
C LEU A 205 -6.51 17.74 7.98
N SER A 206 -6.63 17.54 9.30
CA SER A 206 -7.11 18.60 10.20
C SER A 206 -6.07 19.72 10.27
N PRO A 207 -6.42 20.99 9.98
CA PRO A 207 -5.47 22.11 9.94
C PRO A 207 -4.73 22.35 11.27
N GLU A 208 -5.39 22.07 12.40
CA GLU A 208 -4.87 22.34 13.75
C GLU A 208 -4.00 21.22 14.32
N LYS A 209 -4.05 20.02 13.73
CA LYS A 209 -3.26 18.88 14.22
C LYS A 209 -1.84 18.91 13.69
N ASN A 210 -0.92 18.40 14.50
CA ASN A 210 0.45 18.13 14.08
C ASN A 210 0.56 16.77 13.43
N TYR A 211 1.34 16.71 12.35
CA TYR A 211 1.63 15.50 11.59
C TYR A 211 3.13 15.32 11.47
N CYS A 212 3.61 14.08 11.53
CA CYS A 212 4.96 13.75 11.15
C CYS A 212 5.01 13.66 9.61
N HIS A 213 5.65 14.62 8.98
CA HIS A 213 5.86 14.65 7.53
C HIS A 213 7.18 13.95 7.21
N ILE A 214 7.11 12.79 6.57
CA ILE A 214 8.25 12.00 6.17
C ILE A 214 8.50 12.23 4.69
N ILE A 215 9.73 12.56 4.33
CA ILE A 215 10.16 12.78 2.95
C ILE A 215 11.22 11.74 2.62
N PHE A 216 10.96 10.99 1.55
CA PHE A 216 11.86 10.03 0.96
C PHE A 216 12.33 10.58 -0.40
N THR A 217 13.63 10.69 -0.60
CA THR A 217 14.23 11.24 -1.83
C THR A 217 15.30 10.30 -2.33
N ASP A 218 15.30 9.97 -3.58
CA ASP A 218 16.36 9.25 -4.27
C ASP A 218 16.89 10.06 -5.47
N ASN A 219 18.07 9.67 -5.96
CA ASN A 219 18.69 10.24 -7.14
C ASN A 219 18.61 9.31 -8.37
N GLY A 220 17.63 8.41 -8.40
CA GLY A 220 17.44 7.44 -9.48
C GLY A 220 17.02 8.03 -10.82
N ILE A 221 16.51 7.19 -11.71
CA ILE A 221 16.07 7.59 -13.06
C ILE A 221 14.78 8.42 -13.05
N GLY A 222 14.01 8.37 -11.95
CA GLY A 222 12.72 9.04 -11.83
C GLY A 222 11.66 8.48 -12.79
N PHE A 223 10.54 9.20 -12.90
CA PHE A 223 9.45 8.92 -13.83
C PHE A 223 8.78 10.21 -14.27
N GLU A 224 8.08 10.17 -15.42
CA GLU A 224 7.38 11.34 -15.93
C GLU A 224 6.17 11.71 -15.04
N PRO A 225 5.89 13.01 -14.81
CA PRO A 225 4.86 13.47 -13.87
C PRO A 225 3.46 12.90 -14.10
N HIS A 226 3.10 12.56 -15.33
CA HIS A 226 1.80 11.99 -15.65
C HIS A 226 1.59 10.57 -15.12
N PHE A 227 2.65 9.91 -14.66
CA PHE A 227 2.55 8.59 -13.99
C PHE A 227 2.37 8.68 -12.48
N SER A 228 2.36 9.87 -11.88
CA SER A 228 2.32 10.07 -10.42
C SER A 228 1.15 9.38 -9.71
N GLU A 229 0.00 9.23 -10.35
CA GLU A 229 -1.15 8.49 -9.82
C GLU A 229 -1.03 6.99 -10.12
N ARG A 230 -0.57 6.64 -11.32
CA ARG A 230 -0.49 5.25 -11.78
C ARG A 230 0.57 4.40 -11.08
N ILE A 231 1.60 5.01 -10.50
CA ILE A 231 2.64 4.28 -9.73
C ILE A 231 2.09 3.61 -8.47
N PHE A 232 0.90 4.02 -8.01
CA PHE A 232 0.21 3.43 -6.85
C PHE A 232 -0.84 2.38 -7.24
N GLU A 233 -1.07 2.16 -8.54
CA GLU A 233 -1.97 1.11 -9.01
C GLU A 233 -1.27 -0.25 -8.96
N VAL A 234 -1.98 -1.26 -8.44
CA VAL A 234 -1.46 -2.63 -8.33
C VAL A 234 -1.26 -3.23 -9.72
N PHE A 235 -0.17 -3.99 -9.91
CA PHE A 235 0.25 -4.61 -11.18
C PHE A 235 0.66 -3.65 -12.29
N GLN A 236 0.83 -2.37 -12.01
CA GLN A 236 1.32 -1.39 -12.98
C GLN A 236 2.85 -1.34 -13.00
N LYS A 237 3.41 -1.20 -14.19
CA LYS A 237 4.84 -1.01 -14.44
C LYS A 237 5.04 0.11 -15.43
N LEU A 238 5.96 1.01 -15.14
CA LEU A 238 6.28 2.13 -16.03
C LEU A 238 7.31 1.77 -17.10
N HIS A 239 8.16 0.76 -16.84
CA HIS A 239 9.21 0.32 -17.75
C HIS A 239 8.95 -1.09 -18.27
N SER A 240 9.48 -1.40 -19.47
CA SER A 240 9.34 -2.72 -20.07
C SER A 240 9.95 -3.81 -19.19
N LYS A 241 9.38 -5.01 -19.28
CA LYS A 241 9.77 -6.19 -18.49
C LYS A 241 11.24 -6.62 -18.67
N GLU A 242 11.92 -6.14 -19.70
CA GLU A 242 13.28 -6.53 -20.08
C GLU A 242 14.35 -5.71 -19.36
N VAL A 243 14.01 -4.53 -18.83
CA VAL A 243 14.99 -3.60 -18.25
C VAL A 243 15.01 -3.67 -16.72
N TYR A 244 13.85 -3.85 -16.07
CA TYR A 244 13.77 -3.88 -14.61
C TYR A 244 12.89 -5.02 -14.12
N GLU A 245 13.44 -5.84 -13.20
CA GLU A 245 12.71 -6.91 -12.53
C GLU A 245 11.70 -6.32 -11.54
N GLY A 246 10.60 -7.05 -11.25
CA GLY A 246 9.59 -6.70 -10.26
C GLY A 246 8.18 -7.07 -10.70
N THR A 247 7.26 -7.04 -9.76
CA THR A 247 5.88 -7.51 -9.91
C THR A 247 4.90 -6.37 -10.19
N GLY A 248 5.16 -5.18 -9.67
CA GLY A 248 4.25 -4.02 -9.72
C GLY A 248 3.19 -4.05 -8.60
N ILE A 249 3.46 -4.79 -7.51
CA ILE A 249 2.62 -4.83 -6.31
C ILE A 249 3.28 -4.02 -5.20
#